data_e8b97d9e5677cdfa29bd6cfa6a2aa7e0
#
_entry.id   e8b97d9e5677cdfa29bd6cfa6a2aa7e0
#
_cell.length_a   1.000
_cell.length_b   1.000
_cell.length_c   1.000
_cell.angle_alpha   90.00
_cell.angle_beta   90.00
_cell.angle_gamma   90.00
#
_symmetry.space_group_name_H-M   'P 1'
#
loop_
_entity.id
_entity.type
_entity.pdbx_description
1 polymer ?
#
loop_
_entity_poly.entity_id
_entity_poly.type
_entity_poly.pdbx_seq_one_letter_code
_entity_poly.pdbx_strand_id
1 'polypeptide(L)'
;MYIVILGAGRVGYMLARQLIDEGKDVALIELNSDRAKSSSNNLDCLVLNASGTNLDTLKKAGIQKADAFVSVTESDEINMIACGLVSTEFSKPITIARVRNMDYSDTKLIDSSILGIDHLINPDREAS
;
A
#
# COMPACT_ATOMS: atom_id res chain seq x y z
N MET A 1 -9.02 2.11 -13.48
CA MET A 1 -7.81 1.78 -12.70
C MET A 1 -8.18 1.26 -11.32
N TYR A 2 -7.59 0.17 -10.93
CA TYR A 2 -7.84 -0.49 -9.65
C TYR A 2 -6.58 -0.44 -8.79
N ILE A 3 -6.69 0.06 -7.57
CA ILE A 3 -5.54 0.29 -6.68
C ILE A 3 -5.81 -0.37 -5.32
N VAL A 4 -4.86 -1.18 -4.86
CA VAL A 4 -4.91 -1.76 -3.52
C VAL A 4 -3.97 -0.96 -2.63
N ILE A 5 -4.50 -0.46 -1.52
CA ILE A 5 -3.73 0.35 -0.56
C ILE A 5 -3.62 -0.42 0.76
N LEU A 6 -2.42 -0.58 1.25
CA LEU A 6 -2.16 -1.14 2.57
C LEU A 6 -1.86 -0.02 3.55
N GLY A 7 -2.69 0.10 4.56
CA GLY A 7 -2.60 1.14 5.58
C GLY A 7 -3.68 2.20 5.43
N ALA A 8 -4.51 2.35 6.47
CA ALA A 8 -5.59 3.33 6.51
C ALA A 8 -5.34 4.39 7.59
N GLY A 9 -4.09 4.67 7.86
CA GLY A 9 -3.71 5.80 8.68
C GLY A 9 -3.88 7.09 7.89
N ARG A 10 -3.24 8.16 8.33
CA ARG A 10 -3.39 9.48 7.70
C ARG A 10 -3.11 9.45 6.20
N VAL A 11 -1.99 8.87 5.80
CA VAL A 11 -1.57 8.89 4.39
C VAL A 11 -2.47 7.99 3.54
N GLY A 12 -2.70 6.76 3.99
CA GLY A 12 -3.51 5.81 3.22
C GLY A 12 -4.95 6.23 3.08
N TYR A 13 -5.55 6.75 4.14
CA TYR A 13 -6.92 7.25 4.11
C TYR A 13 -7.07 8.42 3.11
N MET A 14 -6.17 9.40 3.19
CA MET A 14 -6.21 10.55 2.29
C MET A 14 -6.02 10.16 0.83
N LEU A 15 -5.09 9.23 0.59
CA LEU A 15 -4.85 8.73 -0.76
C LEU A 15 -6.08 8.00 -1.31
N ALA A 16 -6.67 7.12 -0.50
CA ALA A 16 -7.88 6.39 -0.90
C ALA A 16 -9.01 7.36 -1.24
N ARG A 17 -9.24 8.35 -0.39
CA ARG A 17 -10.29 9.34 -0.62
C ARG A 17 -10.07 10.10 -1.91
N GLN A 18 -8.85 10.55 -2.15
CA GLN A 18 -8.53 11.29 -3.36
C GLN A 18 -8.76 10.43 -4.62
N LEU A 19 -8.31 9.18 -4.59
CA LEU A 19 -8.48 8.29 -5.73
C LEU A 19 -9.95 7.97 -6.00
N ILE A 20 -10.74 7.76 -4.95
CA ILE A 20 -12.19 7.53 -5.08
C ILE A 20 -12.87 8.75 -5.68
N ASP A 21 -12.50 9.95 -5.21
CA ASP A 21 -13.05 11.20 -5.72
C ASP A 21 -12.71 11.41 -7.21
N GLU A 22 -11.59 10.84 -7.66
CA GLU A 22 -11.17 10.87 -9.07
C GLU A 22 -11.81 9.76 -9.91
N GLY A 23 -12.67 8.96 -9.32
CA GLY A 23 -13.36 7.87 -10.03
C GLY A 23 -12.58 6.58 -10.14
N LYS A 24 -11.50 6.42 -9.39
CA LYS A 24 -10.74 5.18 -9.37
C LYS A 24 -11.36 4.16 -8.42
N ASP A 25 -11.13 2.89 -8.68
CA ASP A 25 -11.55 1.80 -7.81
C ASP A 25 -10.43 1.49 -6.81
N VAL A 26 -10.79 1.39 -5.53
CA VAL A 26 -9.83 1.21 -4.45
C VAL A 26 -10.25 0.05 -3.55
N ALA A 27 -9.28 -0.73 -3.10
CA ALA A 27 -9.44 -1.63 -1.96
C ALA A 27 -8.42 -1.23 -0.90
N LEU A 28 -8.84 -1.21 0.34
CA LEU A 28 -8.03 -0.77 1.47
C LEU A 28 -7.85 -1.92 2.45
N ILE A 29 -6.61 -2.17 2.87
CA ILE A 29 -6.28 -3.19 3.86
C ILE A 29 -5.76 -2.48 5.10
N GLU A 30 -6.34 -2.74 6.26
CA GLU A 30 -5.94 -2.13 7.52
C GLU A 30 -6.00 -3.14 8.66
N LEU A 31 -4.91 -3.30 9.38
CA LEU A 31 -4.81 -4.24 10.50
C LEU A 31 -5.54 -3.75 11.75
N ASN A 32 -5.53 -2.45 12.01
CA ASN A 32 -6.19 -1.86 13.17
C ASN A 32 -7.70 -1.81 12.94
N SER A 33 -8.47 -2.44 13.85
CA SER A 33 -9.92 -2.58 13.67
C SER A 33 -10.66 -1.25 13.70
N ASP A 34 -10.22 -0.30 14.53
CA ASP A 34 -10.87 1.01 14.61
C ASP A 34 -10.65 1.83 13.33
N ARG A 35 -9.44 1.80 12.78
CA ARG A 35 -9.13 2.48 11.52
C ARG A 35 -9.86 1.83 10.35
N ALA A 36 -9.92 0.51 10.33
CA ALA A 36 -10.65 -0.22 9.28
C ALA A 36 -12.14 0.14 9.32
N LYS A 37 -12.73 0.15 10.50
CA LYS A 37 -14.13 0.52 10.67
C LYS A 37 -14.41 1.95 10.26
N SER A 38 -13.56 2.89 10.67
CA SER A 38 -13.68 4.30 10.30
C SER A 38 -13.62 4.48 8.78
N SER A 39 -12.67 3.81 8.14
CA SER A 39 -12.53 3.88 6.67
C SER A 39 -13.74 3.26 5.98
N SER A 40 -14.22 2.12 6.48
CA SER A 40 -15.39 1.46 5.91
C SER A 40 -16.64 2.34 5.99
N ASN A 41 -16.77 3.11 7.08
CA ASN A 41 -17.92 4.00 7.28
C ASN A 41 -17.84 5.28 6.44
N ASN A 42 -16.64 5.70 6.04
CA ASN A 42 -16.43 7.01 5.42
C ASN A 42 -16.00 6.95 3.97
N LEU A 43 -15.58 5.80 3.47
CA LEU A 43 -15.10 5.65 2.10
C LEU A 43 -15.94 4.63 1.34
N ASP A 44 -16.23 4.93 0.10
CA ASP A 44 -16.95 4.00 -0.79
C ASP A 44 -15.96 3.07 -1.47
N CYS A 45 -15.45 2.11 -0.72
CA CYS A 45 -14.50 1.12 -1.23
C CYS A 45 -14.54 -0.15 -0.37
N LEU A 46 -13.94 -1.20 -0.90
CA LEU A 46 -13.72 -2.42 -0.12
C LEU A 46 -12.68 -2.14 0.96
N VAL A 47 -12.99 -2.48 2.21
CA VAL A 47 -12.05 -2.37 3.32
C VAL A 47 -11.93 -3.74 3.99
N LEU A 48 -10.69 -4.23 4.08
CA LEU A 48 -10.38 -5.50 4.73
C LEU A 48 -9.62 -5.22 6.04
N ASN A 49 -10.16 -5.69 7.15
CA ASN A 49 -9.49 -5.60 8.45
C ASN A 49 -8.62 -6.84 8.62
N ALA A 50 -7.39 -6.76 8.12
CA ALA A 50 -6.48 -7.90 8.08
C ALA A 50 -5.04 -7.44 7.88
N SER A 51 -4.11 -8.39 7.93
CA SER A 51 -2.69 -8.14 7.67
C SER A 51 -2.40 -8.06 6.18
N GLY A 52 -1.66 -7.03 5.76
CA GLY A 52 -1.22 -6.88 4.37
C GLY A 52 -0.02 -7.72 3.98
N THR A 53 0.55 -8.49 4.93
CA THR A 53 1.62 -9.44 4.64
C THR A 53 1.11 -10.88 4.55
N ASN A 54 -0.19 -11.03 4.32
CA ASN A 54 -0.87 -12.31 4.17
C ASN A 54 -1.38 -12.44 2.73
N LEU A 55 -0.96 -13.49 2.03
CA LEU A 55 -1.34 -13.68 0.63
C LEU A 55 -2.85 -13.82 0.42
N ASP A 56 -3.54 -14.49 1.34
CA ASP A 56 -4.99 -14.64 1.23
C ASP A 56 -5.70 -13.28 1.32
N THR A 57 -5.21 -12.40 2.19
CA THR A 57 -5.75 -11.04 2.31
C THR A 57 -5.54 -10.26 1.02
N LEU A 58 -4.33 -10.35 0.45
CA LEU A 58 -4.02 -9.67 -0.80
C LEU A 58 -4.92 -10.17 -1.93
N LYS A 59 -5.14 -11.48 -2.01
CA LYS A 59 -6.04 -12.06 -3.01
C LYS A 59 -7.49 -11.60 -2.82
N LYS A 60 -7.96 -11.55 -1.58
CA LYS A 60 -9.31 -11.04 -1.28
C LYS A 60 -9.47 -9.58 -1.65
N ALA A 61 -8.39 -8.80 -1.58
CA ALA A 61 -8.40 -7.41 -2.02
C ALA A 61 -8.38 -7.26 -3.53
N GLY A 62 -8.19 -8.35 -4.28
CA GLY A 62 -8.15 -8.33 -5.73
C GLY A 62 -6.80 -7.93 -6.29
N ILE A 63 -5.72 -8.24 -5.58
CA ILE A 63 -4.36 -7.81 -5.97
C ILE A 63 -3.98 -8.31 -7.37
N GLN A 64 -4.43 -9.50 -7.77
CA GLN A 64 -4.07 -10.09 -9.04
C GLN A 64 -4.58 -9.28 -10.23
N LYS A 65 -5.60 -8.47 -10.05
CA LYS A 65 -6.14 -7.59 -11.11
C LYS A 65 -5.82 -6.12 -10.90
N ALA A 66 -5.12 -5.79 -9.83
CA ALA A 66 -4.79 -4.40 -9.51
C ALA A 66 -3.75 -3.82 -10.46
N ASP A 67 -3.87 -2.54 -10.74
CA ASP A 67 -2.87 -1.81 -11.53
C ASP A 67 -1.72 -1.34 -10.65
N ALA A 68 -2.00 -1.08 -9.37
CA ALA A 68 -0.99 -0.65 -8.43
C ALA A 68 -1.27 -1.18 -7.03
N PHE A 69 -0.21 -1.41 -6.28
CA PHE A 69 -0.24 -1.73 -4.86
C PHE A 69 0.58 -0.67 -4.12
N VAL A 70 -0.05 0.03 -3.20
CA VAL A 70 0.58 1.13 -2.45
C VAL A 70 0.59 0.78 -0.98
N SER A 71 1.79 0.60 -0.42
CA SER A 71 1.98 0.22 0.98
C SER A 71 2.43 1.43 1.77
N VAL A 72 1.54 1.97 2.62
CA VAL A 72 1.73 3.26 3.31
C VAL A 72 1.42 3.18 4.81
N THR A 73 1.75 2.05 5.43
CA THR A 73 1.67 1.91 6.89
C THR A 73 2.75 2.76 7.55
N GLU A 74 2.74 2.82 8.87
CA GLU A 74 3.78 3.53 9.63
C GLU A 74 5.09 2.73 9.70
N SER A 75 5.09 1.47 9.29
CA SER A 75 6.26 0.60 9.33
C SER A 75 6.90 0.47 7.95
N ASP A 76 8.12 0.99 7.81
CA ASP A 76 8.90 0.83 6.58
C ASP A 76 9.10 -0.64 6.23
N GLU A 77 9.38 -1.47 7.23
CA GLU A 77 9.62 -2.90 7.05
C GLU A 77 8.40 -3.61 6.47
N ILE A 78 7.23 -3.34 7.03
CA ILE A 78 5.97 -3.90 6.51
C ILE A 78 5.72 -3.42 5.10
N ASN A 79 5.94 -2.13 4.84
CA ASN A 79 5.73 -1.57 3.51
C ASN A 79 6.61 -2.24 2.47
N MET A 80 7.88 -2.47 2.80
CA MET A 80 8.82 -3.12 1.89
C MET A 80 8.51 -4.60 1.71
N ILE A 81 8.22 -5.33 2.79
CA ILE A 81 7.91 -6.76 2.71
C ILE A 81 6.62 -7.01 1.94
N ALA A 82 5.60 -6.20 2.18
CA ALA A 82 4.34 -6.34 1.46
C ALA A 82 4.53 -6.13 -0.05
N CYS A 83 5.31 -5.13 -0.45
CA CYS A 83 5.66 -4.91 -1.86
C CYS A 83 6.43 -6.10 -2.44
N GLY A 84 7.35 -6.67 -1.66
CA GLY A 84 8.10 -7.86 -2.07
C GLY A 84 7.21 -9.06 -2.32
N LEU A 85 6.23 -9.29 -1.43
CA LEU A 85 5.26 -10.37 -1.61
C LEU A 85 4.44 -10.18 -2.87
N VAL A 86 3.91 -8.97 -3.08
CA VAL A 86 3.12 -8.67 -4.26
C VAL A 86 3.93 -8.84 -5.54
N SER A 87 5.14 -8.30 -5.57
CA SER A 87 6.02 -8.38 -6.73
C SER A 87 6.41 -9.80 -7.08
N THR A 88 6.64 -10.64 -6.06
CA THR A 88 7.05 -12.04 -6.25
C THR A 88 5.90 -12.90 -6.73
N GLU A 89 4.71 -12.70 -6.17
CA GLU A 89 3.56 -13.59 -6.41
C GLU A 89 2.61 -13.13 -7.51
N PHE A 90 2.65 -11.85 -7.88
CA PHE A 90 1.75 -11.27 -8.87
C PHE A 90 2.52 -10.40 -9.86
N SER A 91 2.24 -10.56 -11.14
CA SER A 91 3.00 -9.88 -12.19
C SER A 91 2.42 -8.53 -12.60
N LYS A 92 1.13 -8.31 -12.40
CA LYS A 92 0.47 -7.13 -12.93
C LYS A 92 0.72 -5.84 -12.14
N PRO A 93 0.56 -5.81 -10.79
CA PRO A 93 0.62 -4.53 -10.07
C PRO A 93 2.01 -3.93 -10.07
N ILE A 94 2.09 -2.61 -10.28
CA ILE A 94 3.29 -1.88 -9.88
C ILE A 94 3.25 -1.70 -8.37
N THR A 95 4.42 -1.68 -7.73
CA THR A 95 4.53 -1.60 -6.29
C THR A 95 5.11 -0.26 -5.86
N ILE A 96 4.45 0.37 -4.90
CA ILE A 96 4.85 1.66 -4.36
C ILE A 96 4.91 1.53 -2.83
N ALA A 97 6.06 1.80 -2.25
CA ALA A 97 6.26 1.69 -0.81
C ALA A 97 6.62 3.04 -0.20
N ARG A 98 6.00 3.34 0.94
CA ARG A 98 6.40 4.46 1.79
C ARG A 98 7.59 4.00 2.62
N VAL A 99 8.71 4.70 2.49
CA VAL A 99 9.92 4.41 3.26
C VAL A 99 10.47 5.72 3.80
N ARG A 100 10.46 5.85 5.11
CA ARG A 100 10.89 7.08 5.81
C ARG A 100 12.35 7.01 6.27
N ASN A 101 12.84 5.80 6.52
CA ASN A 101 14.20 5.61 6.99
C ASN A 101 15.20 5.81 5.85
N MET A 102 16.03 6.84 5.97
CA MET A 102 17.04 7.18 4.96
C MET A 102 18.06 6.08 4.74
N ASP A 103 18.32 5.26 5.75
CA ASP A 103 19.23 4.14 5.63
C ASP A 103 18.73 3.12 4.60
N TYR A 104 17.41 2.98 4.47
CA TYR A 104 16.85 2.09 3.45
C TYR A 104 16.81 2.76 2.07
N SER A 105 16.32 4.00 2.00
CA SER A 105 16.11 4.68 0.73
C SER A 105 17.40 5.04 0.01
N ASP A 106 18.50 5.23 0.75
CA ASP A 106 19.79 5.63 0.19
C ASP A 106 20.72 4.43 -0.09
N THR A 107 20.26 3.20 0.09
CA THR A 107 21.06 2.00 -0.14
C THR A 107 20.82 1.39 -1.53
N LYS A 108 21.77 0.59 -1.98
CA LYS A 108 21.64 -0.18 -3.23
C LYS A 108 20.58 -1.27 -3.14
N LEU A 109 20.14 -1.61 -1.94
CA LEU A 109 19.10 -2.62 -1.73
C LEU A 109 17.82 -2.26 -2.47
N ILE A 110 17.42 -0.99 -2.42
CA ILE A 110 16.23 -0.51 -3.11
C ILE A 110 16.50 -0.37 -4.62
N ASP A 111 17.63 0.24 -4.98
CA ASP A 111 18.00 0.50 -6.38
C ASP A 111 18.16 -0.78 -7.19
N SER A 112 18.53 -1.88 -6.54
CA SER A 112 18.75 -3.16 -7.22
C SER A 112 17.46 -3.92 -7.53
N SER A 113 16.31 -3.42 -7.10
CA SER A 113 14.99 -4.06 -7.26
C SER A 113 14.90 -5.44 -6.58
N ILE A 114 15.79 -5.75 -5.66
CA ILE A 114 15.81 -7.03 -4.93
C ILE A 114 14.49 -7.21 -4.17
N LEU A 115 13.95 -6.13 -3.62
CA LEU A 115 12.70 -6.17 -2.84
C LEU A 115 11.44 -6.03 -3.70
N GLY A 116 11.58 -5.91 -5.02
CA GLY A 116 10.43 -5.79 -5.91
C GLY A 116 9.62 -4.51 -5.72
N ILE A 117 10.29 -3.42 -5.37
CA ILE A 117 9.65 -2.13 -5.17
C ILE A 117 9.91 -1.28 -6.40
N ASP A 118 8.83 -0.90 -7.11
CA ASP A 118 8.96 -0.10 -8.33
C ASP A 118 9.19 1.37 -8.01
N HIS A 119 8.52 1.89 -6.97
CA HIS A 119 8.63 3.29 -6.58
C HIS A 119 8.66 3.45 -5.08
N LEU A 120 9.51 4.36 -4.59
CA LEU A 120 9.54 4.75 -3.18
C LEU A 120 8.93 6.13 -3.02
N ILE A 121 8.16 6.31 -1.95
CA ILE A 121 7.69 7.62 -1.54
C ILE A 121 8.09 7.88 -0.10
N ASN A 122 8.42 9.14 0.18
CA ASN A 122 8.65 9.60 1.54
C ASN A 122 7.87 10.89 1.73
N PRO A 123 6.63 10.80 2.26
CA PRO A 123 5.77 11.97 2.40
C PRO A 123 6.38 13.09 3.25
N ASP A 124 7.15 12.72 4.26
CA ASP A 124 7.79 13.70 5.14
C ASP A 124 8.89 14.48 4.41
N ARG A 125 9.65 13.79 3.55
CA ARG A 125 10.75 14.38 2.79
C ARG A 125 10.23 15.26 1.66
N GLU A 126 9.18 14.81 0.97
CA GLU A 126 8.61 15.53 -0.16
C GLU A 126 7.77 16.72 0.27
N ALA A 127 7.25 16.71 1.50
CA ALA A 127 6.47 17.80 2.05
C ALA A 127 7.33 19.00 2.50
N SER A 128 8.63 18.81 2.58
CA SER A 128 9.56 19.90 2.95
C SER A 128 10.11 20.67 1.70
#